data_6145f8daa092d62584380dd1a7e9bb72
#
_entry.id   6145f8daa092d62584380dd1a7e9bb72
#
_cell.length_a   1.000
_cell.length_b   1.000
_cell.length_c   1.000
_cell.angle_alpha   90.00
_cell.angle_beta   90.00
_cell.angle_gamma   90.00
#
_symmetry.space_group_name_H-M   'P 1'
#
loop_
_entity.id
_entity.type
_entity.pdbx_description
1 polymer ?
#
loop_
_entity_poly.entity_id
_entity_poly.type
_entity_poly.pdbx_seq_one_letter_code
_entity_poly.pdbx_strand_id
1 'polypeptide(L)'
;MTERAVKNYLLDKVKSGSKIKEYPQTEIDTMYGSYKNMLEQNLKSSYGVDFATYLTSNNMTEESFKEDLVKNQIKPAMDEQMVAYSILDNEKLGLKDEEINKKIDETVKSINNSQVTAETVKSYYGEYYFEYMTVSEKVSDYLYKNAKIS
;
A
#
# COMPACT_ATOMS: atom_id res chain seq x y z
N MET A 1 -3.24 10.46 -23.77
CA MET A 1 -3.14 9.99 -22.38
C MET A 1 -2.03 8.95 -22.32
N THR A 2 -1.13 9.02 -21.33
CA THR A 2 -0.06 8.01 -21.20
C THR A 2 -0.63 6.65 -20.79
N GLU A 3 0.06 5.55 -21.09
CA GLU A 3 -0.33 4.20 -20.67
C GLU A 3 -0.59 4.13 -19.16
N ARG A 4 0.31 4.71 -18.35
CA ARG A 4 0.14 4.79 -16.89
C ARG A 4 -1.13 5.51 -16.48
N ALA A 5 -1.47 6.61 -17.15
CA ALA A 5 -2.69 7.36 -16.86
C ALA A 5 -3.95 6.55 -17.20
N VAL A 6 -3.92 5.76 -18.28
CA VAL A 6 -5.02 4.86 -18.65
C VAL A 6 -5.16 3.73 -17.63
N LYS A 7 -4.06 3.11 -17.21
CA LYS A 7 -4.07 2.05 -16.19
C LYS A 7 -4.68 2.54 -14.87
N ASN A 8 -4.24 3.71 -14.39
CA ASN A 8 -4.80 4.31 -13.17
C ASN A 8 -6.30 4.62 -13.32
N TYR A 9 -6.69 5.22 -14.44
CA TYR A 9 -8.09 5.50 -14.71
C TYR A 9 -8.98 4.24 -14.71
N LEU A 10 -8.51 3.14 -15.31
CA LEU A 10 -9.25 1.88 -15.33
C LEU A 10 -9.41 1.29 -13.94
N LEU A 11 -8.36 1.28 -13.14
CA LEU A 11 -8.41 0.80 -11.76
C LEU A 11 -9.36 1.65 -10.90
N ASP A 12 -9.30 2.98 -11.03
CA ASP A 12 -10.21 3.90 -10.33
C ASP A 12 -11.66 3.71 -10.75
N LYS A 13 -11.92 3.42 -12.01
CA LYS A 13 -13.26 3.12 -12.51
C LYS A 13 -13.83 1.84 -11.91
N VAL A 14 -13.04 0.78 -11.85
CA VAL A 14 -13.46 -0.48 -11.22
C VAL A 14 -13.68 -0.28 -9.73
N LYS A 15 -12.76 0.42 -9.04
CA LYS A 15 -12.89 0.75 -7.62
C LYS A 15 -14.16 1.53 -7.32
N SER A 16 -14.46 2.57 -8.08
CA SER A 16 -15.65 3.40 -7.88
C SER A 16 -16.97 2.68 -8.19
N GLY A 17 -16.93 1.64 -9.02
CA GLY A 17 -18.07 0.75 -9.29
C GLY A 17 -18.24 -0.40 -8.28
N SER A 18 -17.28 -0.59 -7.39
CA SER A 18 -17.25 -1.67 -6.41
C SER A 18 -17.83 -1.22 -5.07
N LYS A 19 -18.38 -2.18 -4.30
CA LYS A 19 -18.87 -1.93 -2.95
C LYS A 19 -18.16 -2.89 -1.98
N ILE A 20 -17.39 -2.33 -1.06
CA ILE A 20 -16.82 -3.09 0.04
C ILE A 20 -17.93 -3.33 1.08
N LYS A 21 -18.16 -4.59 1.41
CA LYS A 21 -19.19 -4.99 2.40
C LYS A 21 -18.66 -4.90 3.82
N GLU A 22 -17.41 -5.29 4.02
CA GLU A 22 -16.78 -5.39 5.34
C GLU A 22 -15.27 -5.21 5.20
N TYR A 23 -14.67 -4.57 6.19
CA TYR A 23 -13.22 -4.41 6.31
C TYR A 23 -12.72 -5.37 7.39
N PRO A 24 -11.83 -6.33 7.05
CA PRO A 24 -11.27 -7.23 8.06
C PRO A 24 -10.48 -6.45 9.12
N GLN A 25 -10.86 -6.62 10.38
CA GLN A 25 -10.25 -5.87 11.50
C GLN A 25 -8.77 -6.19 11.67
N THR A 26 -8.36 -7.44 11.42
CA THR A 26 -6.96 -7.87 11.47
C THR A 26 -6.09 -7.12 10.47
N GLU A 27 -6.59 -6.85 9.26
CA GLU A 27 -5.87 -6.10 8.24
C GLU A 27 -5.79 -4.62 8.57
N ILE A 28 -6.88 -4.04 9.12
CA ILE A 28 -6.86 -2.67 9.65
C ILE A 28 -5.76 -2.53 10.72
N ASP A 29 -5.71 -3.46 11.67
CA ASP A 29 -4.74 -3.41 12.77
C ASP A 29 -3.30 -3.63 12.26
N THR A 30 -3.10 -4.49 11.29
CA THR A 30 -1.80 -4.71 10.63
C THR A 30 -1.33 -3.46 9.89
N MET A 31 -2.20 -2.84 9.11
CA MET A 31 -1.89 -1.60 8.40
C MET A 31 -1.62 -0.45 9.37
N TYR A 32 -2.43 -0.31 10.42
CA TYR A 32 -2.20 0.68 11.46
C TYR A 32 -0.82 0.49 12.11
N GLY A 33 -0.48 -0.74 12.50
CA GLY A 33 0.83 -1.05 13.07
C GLY A 33 1.99 -0.66 12.16
N SER A 34 1.88 -0.93 10.86
CA SER A 34 2.88 -0.56 9.87
C SER A 34 3.02 0.95 9.71
N TYR A 35 1.92 1.69 9.62
CA TYR A 35 1.92 3.16 9.57
C TYR A 35 2.53 3.77 10.82
N LYS A 36 2.11 3.29 12.00
CA LYS A 36 2.63 3.76 13.29
C LYS A 36 4.14 3.56 13.37
N ASN A 37 4.63 2.37 13.05
CA ASN A 37 6.05 2.05 13.07
C ASN A 37 6.86 2.95 12.11
N MET A 38 6.37 3.14 10.90
CA MET A 38 7.02 4.03 9.93
C MET A 38 7.04 5.49 10.43
N LEU A 39 5.95 5.97 11.00
CA LEU A 39 5.87 7.30 11.60
C LEU A 39 6.84 7.45 12.77
N GLU A 40 6.89 6.48 13.69
CA GLU A 40 7.81 6.48 14.84
C GLU A 40 9.27 6.55 14.37
N GLN A 41 9.65 5.76 13.38
CA GLN A 41 10.99 5.79 12.81
C GLN A 41 11.32 7.16 12.19
N ASN A 42 10.39 7.74 11.44
CA ASN A 42 10.56 9.06 10.84
C ASN A 42 10.66 10.18 11.88
N LEU A 43 9.81 10.16 12.91
CA LEU A 43 9.84 11.12 14.00
C LEU A 43 11.18 11.07 14.74
N LYS A 44 11.63 9.87 15.06
CA LYS A 44 12.90 9.66 15.76
C LYS A 44 14.11 10.08 14.93
N SER A 45 14.14 9.72 13.65
CA SER A 45 15.30 9.99 12.77
C SER A 45 15.38 11.46 12.34
N SER A 46 14.25 12.10 12.06
CA SER A 46 14.20 13.46 11.51
C SER A 46 14.09 14.55 12.56
N TYR A 47 13.44 14.26 13.69
CA TYR A 47 13.10 15.26 14.70
C TYR A 47 13.58 14.90 16.12
N GLY A 48 14.05 13.68 16.35
CA GLY A 48 14.43 13.21 17.69
C GLY A 48 13.24 13.10 18.66
N VAL A 49 12.01 13.00 18.15
CA VAL A 49 10.75 13.03 18.93
C VAL A 49 10.15 11.62 18.92
N ASP A 50 9.60 11.19 20.05
CA ASP A 50 8.82 9.97 20.14
C ASP A 50 7.35 10.18 19.76
N PHE A 51 6.64 9.09 19.56
CA PHE A 51 5.24 9.11 19.14
C PHE A 51 4.29 9.75 20.20
N ALA A 52 4.55 9.51 21.49
CA ALA A 52 3.75 10.08 22.56
C ALA A 52 3.88 11.61 22.63
N THR A 53 5.10 12.11 22.47
CA THR A 53 5.38 13.56 22.38
C THR A 53 4.73 14.17 21.14
N TYR A 54 4.79 13.47 20.00
CA TYR A 54 4.10 13.90 18.78
C TYR A 54 2.58 14.03 18.99
N LEU A 55 1.93 13.02 19.58
CA LEU A 55 0.50 13.06 19.86
C LEU A 55 0.14 14.22 20.79
N THR A 56 0.89 14.38 21.88
CA THR A 56 0.65 15.46 22.87
C THR A 56 0.80 16.83 22.23
N SER A 57 1.82 17.04 21.40
CA SER A 57 2.06 18.30 20.69
C SER A 57 0.95 18.65 19.69
N ASN A 58 0.23 17.64 19.20
CA ASN A 58 -0.90 17.82 18.28
C ASN A 58 -2.27 17.76 18.98
N ASN A 59 -2.31 17.70 20.32
CA ASN A 59 -3.53 17.53 21.11
C ASN A 59 -4.35 16.30 20.70
N MET A 60 -3.67 15.19 20.40
CA MET A 60 -4.27 13.93 19.98
C MET A 60 -4.05 12.85 21.03
N THR A 61 -5.00 11.92 21.12
CA THR A 61 -4.81 10.63 21.77
C THR A 61 -4.44 9.58 20.72
N GLU A 62 -3.86 8.44 21.14
CA GLU A 62 -3.58 7.34 20.19
C GLU A 62 -4.88 6.82 19.55
N GLU A 63 -5.99 6.80 20.29
CA GLU A 63 -7.29 6.39 19.79
C GLU A 63 -7.79 7.33 18.68
N SER A 64 -7.81 8.64 18.95
CA SER A 64 -8.24 9.63 17.94
C SER A 64 -7.33 9.64 16.70
N PHE A 65 -6.03 9.44 16.89
CA PHE A 65 -5.08 9.30 15.79
C PHE A 65 -5.38 8.05 14.94
N LYS A 66 -5.62 6.89 15.62
CA LYS A 66 -5.98 5.64 14.93
C LYS A 66 -7.28 5.79 14.14
N GLU A 67 -8.31 6.37 14.75
CA GLU A 67 -9.61 6.59 14.07
C GLU A 67 -9.47 7.46 12.83
N ASP A 68 -8.74 8.56 12.94
CA ASP A 68 -8.49 9.46 11.80
C ASP A 68 -7.69 8.76 10.68
N LEU A 69 -6.63 8.05 11.04
CA LEU A 69 -5.80 7.30 10.09
C LEU A 69 -6.60 6.19 9.40
N VAL A 70 -7.41 5.44 10.16
CA VAL A 70 -8.26 4.38 9.61
C VAL A 70 -9.27 4.94 8.62
N LYS A 71 -9.91 6.05 8.96
CA LYS A 71 -10.93 6.67 8.12
C LYS A 71 -10.34 7.28 6.84
N ASN A 72 -9.24 8.02 6.96
CA ASN A 72 -8.76 8.89 5.89
C ASN A 72 -7.64 8.26 5.04
N GLN A 73 -7.00 7.20 5.52
CA GLN A 73 -5.89 6.56 4.81
C GLN A 73 -6.06 5.05 4.67
N ILE A 74 -6.31 4.32 5.77
CA ILE A 74 -6.32 2.85 5.75
C ILE A 74 -7.49 2.32 4.94
N LYS A 75 -8.72 2.73 5.24
CA LYS A 75 -9.90 2.25 4.48
C LYS A 75 -9.85 2.60 3.00
N PRO A 76 -9.50 3.83 2.57
CA PRO A 76 -9.31 4.12 1.16
C PRO A 76 -8.24 3.27 0.48
N ALA A 77 -7.12 2.97 1.17
CA ALA A 77 -6.11 2.06 0.66
C ALA A 77 -6.61 0.61 0.58
N MET A 78 -7.37 0.16 1.57
CA MET A 78 -8.00 -1.17 1.57
C MET A 78 -9.03 -1.31 0.44
N ASP A 79 -9.79 -0.28 0.11
CA ASP A 79 -10.75 -0.31 -1.01
C ASP A 79 -10.03 -0.70 -2.31
N GLU A 80 -8.89 -0.08 -2.57
CA GLU A 80 -8.09 -0.36 -3.76
C GLU A 80 -7.48 -1.77 -3.71
N GLN A 81 -6.94 -2.17 -2.55
CA GLN A 81 -6.36 -3.50 -2.37
C GLN A 81 -7.39 -4.60 -2.53
N MET A 82 -8.54 -4.50 -1.87
CA MET A 82 -9.60 -5.51 -1.94
C MET A 82 -10.13 -5.68 -3.36
N VAL A 83 -10.28 -4.60 -4.11
CA VAL A 83 -10.65 -4.66 -5.53
C VAL A 83 -9.56 -5.33 -6.36
N ALA A 84 -8.30 -4.96 -6.15
CA ALA A 84 -7.17 -5.55 -6.88
C ALA A 84 -7.03 -7.06 -6.62
N TYR A 85 -7.10 -7.49 -5.36
CA TYR A 85 -7.05 -8.92 -5.01
C TYR A 85 -8.27 -9.69 -5.55
N SER A 86 -9.46 -9.08 -5.51
CA SER A 86 -10.66 -9.70 -6.09
C SER A 86 -10.51 -9.94 -7.60
N ILE A 87 -9.92 -9.01 -8.33
CA ILE A 87 -9.64 -9.19 -9.77
C ILE A 87 -8.56 -10.26 -9.98
N LEU A 88 -7.47 -10.21 -9.18
CA LEU A 88 -6.40 -11.20 -9.25
C LEU A 88 -6.94 -12.63 -9.15
N ASP A 89 -7.83 -12.86 -8.17
CA ASP A 89 -8.42 -14.16 -7.89
C ASP A 89 -9.45 -14.57 -8.96
N ASN A 90 -10.39 -13.69 -9.29
CA ASN A 90 -11.45 -13.97 -10.25
C ASN A 90 -10.91 -14.25 -11.65
N GLU A 91 -9.89 -13.50 -12.05
CA GLU A 91 -9.26 -13.64 -13.37
C GLU A 91 -8.10 -14.65 -13.37
N LYS A 92 -7.84 -15.28 -12.22
CA LYS A 92 -6.80 -16.33 -12.04
C LYS A 92 -5.43 -15.88 -12.52
N LEU A 93 -5.08 -14.62 -12.25
CA LEU A 93 -3.81 -14.05 -12.70
C LEU A 93 -2.61 -14.66 -11.99
N GLY A 94 -2.82 -15.19 -10.79
CA GLY A 94 -1.78 -15.76 -9.95
C GLY A 94 -0.77 -14.71 -9.46
N LEU A 95 -0.04 -15.04 -8.42
CA LEU A 95 1.04 -14.22 -7.88
C LEU A 95 2.23 -15.13 -7.60
N LYS A 96 3.43 -14.72 -8.03
CA LYS A 96 4.66 -15.51 -7.84
C LYS A 96 5.63 -14.74 -6.96
N ASP A 97 6.31 -15.44 -6.06
CA ASP A 97 7.35 -14.87 -5.19
C ASP A 97 8.45 -14.16 -5.99
N GLU A 98 8.77 -14.67 -7.18
CA GLU A 98 9.76 -14.05 -8.09
C GLU A 98 9.34 -12.64 -8.53
N GLU A 99 8.03 -12.41 -8.74
CA GLU A 99 7.50 -11.10 -9.14
C GLU A 99 7.60 -10.11 -7.99
N ILE A 100 7.32 -10.57 -6.75
CA ILE A 100 7.46 -9.77 -5.53
C ILE A 100 8.93 -9.42 -5.28
N ASN A 101 9.82 -10.41 -5.35
CA ASN A 101 11.25 -10.20 -5.17
C ASN A 101 11.83 -9.23 -6.21
N LYS A 102 11.36 -9.28 -7.45
CA LYS A 102 11.73 -8.31 -8.48
C LYS A 102 11.36 -6.87 -8.08
N LYS A 103 10.19 -6.65 -7.49
CA LYS A 103 9.79 -5.31 -6.99
C LYS A 103 10.69 -4.82 -5.86
N ILE A 104 11.08 -5.70 -4.97
CA ILE A 104 12.04 -5.39 -3.90
C ILE A 104 13.38 -4.96 -4.50
N ASP A 105 13.91 -5.73 -5.46
CA ASP A 105 15.18 -5.44 -6.12
C ASP A 105 15.14 -4.12 -6.90
N GLU A 106 14.04 -3.83 -7.58
CA GLU A 106 13.82 -2.56 -8.29
C GLU A 106 13.83 -1.39 -7.30
N THR A 107 13.22 -1.55 -6.13
CA THR A 107 13.20 -0.53 -5.07
C THR A 107 14.59 -0.30 -4.50
N VAL A 108 15.34 -1.35 -4.17
CA VAL A 108 16.73 -1.24 -3.72
C VAL A 108 17.59 -0.48 -4.73
N LYS A 109 17.49 -0.83 -6.01
CA LYS A 109 18.22 -0.15 -7.09
C LYS A 109 17.84 1.32 -7.22
N SER A 110 16.56 1.66 -7.06
CA SER A 110 16.07 3.03 -7.18
C SER A 110 16.59 3.96 -6.07
N ILE A 111 16.87 3.43 -4.89
CA ILE A 111 17.41 4.19 -3.75
C ILE A 111 18.88 4.58 -4.00
N ASN A 112 19.59 3.85 -4.85
CA ASN A 112 20.97 4.11 -5.25
C ASN A 112 21.94 4.36 -4.06
N ASN A 113 21.78 3.55 -3.00
CA ASN A 113 22.64 3.58 -1.81
C ASN A 113 23.14 2.16 -1.53
N SER A 114 24.45 1.96 -1.55
CA SER A 114 25.09 0.66 -1.35
C SER A 114 24.84 0.01 0.02
N GLN A 115 24.40 0.78 1.01
CA GLN A 115 24.06 0.28 2.33
C GLN A 115 22.60 -0.23 2.43
N VAL A 116 21.77 0.04 1.42
CA VAL A 116 20.37 -0.40 1.38
C VAL A 116 20.28 -1.77 0.74
N THR A 117 19.72 -2.70 1.48
CA THR A 117 19.52 -4.09 1.07
C THR A 117 18.05 -4.42 0.91
N ALA A 118 17.74 -5.57 0.31
CA ALA A 118 16.38 -6.09 0.25
C ALA A 118 15.74 -6.23 1.65
N GLU A 119 16.54 -6.66 2.64
CA GLU A 119 16.08 -6.79 4.02
C GLU A 119 15.77 -5.43 4.65
N THR A 120 16.58 -4.42 4.39
CA THR A 120 16.33 -3.04 4.88
C THR A 120 15.02 -2.48 4.33
N VAL A 121 14.76 -2.62 3.04
CA VAL A 121 13.51 -2.10 2.44
C VAL A 121 12.29 -2.91 2.88
N LYS A 122 12.41 -4.24 3.04
CA LYS A 122 11.34 -5.06 3.61
C LYS A 122 11.00 -4.66 5.05
N SER A 123 12.02 -4.40 5.88
CA SER A 123 11.83 -3.94 7.26
C SER A 123 11.15 -2.57 7.33
N TYR A 124 11.46 -1.66 6.40
CA TYR A 124 10.92 -0.31 6.38
C TYR A 124 9.48 -0.25 5.87
N TYR A 125 9.20 -0.89 4.72
CA TYR A 125 7.89 -0.83 4.07
C TYR A 125 6.93 -1.95 4.52
N GLY A 126 7.45 -3.08 5.01
CA GLY A 126 6.71 -4.31 5.27
C GLY A 126 6.62 -5.21 4.02
N GLU A 127 6.59 -6.54 4.24
CA GLU A 127 6.49 -7.51 3.12
C GLU A 127 5.19 -7.33 2.31
N TYR A 128 4.10 -7.06 2.99
CA TYR A 128 2.79 -6.85 2.38
C TYR A 128 2.75 -5.70 1.38
N TYR A 129 3.57 -4.67 1.58
CA TYR A 129 3.67 -3.54 0.65
C TYR A 129 4.13 -3.98 -0.75
N PHE A 130 5.16 -4.82 -0.83
CA PHE A 130 5.70 -5.29 -2.11
C PHE A 130 4.77 -6.29 -2.81
N GLU A 131 4.10 -7.14 -2.03
CA GLU A 131 3.06 -8.01 -2.53
C GLU A 131 1.95 -7.19 -3.18
N TYR A 132 1.41 -6.22 -2.46
CA TYR A 132 0.35 -5.36 -2.99
C TYR A 132 0.79 -4.56 -4.23
N MET A 133 2.00 -4.00 -4.25
CA MET A 133 2.52 -3.31 -5.44
C MET A 133 2.54 -4.23 -6.67
N THR A 134 2.94 -5.49 -6.48
CA THR A 134 2.98 -6.49 -7.55
C THR A 134 1.57 -6.83 -8.03
N VAL A 135 0.63 -7.02 -7.11
CA VAL A 135 -0.79 -7.26 -7.43
C VAL A 135 -1.39 -6.08 -8.19
N SER A 136 -1.20 -4.87 -7.70
CA SER A 136 -1.72 -3.64 -8.31
C SER A 136 -1.22 -3.45 -9.75
N GLU A 137 0.08 -3.67 -9.99
CA GLU A 137 0.64 -3.60 -11.34
C GLU A 137 0.06 -4.67 -12.26
N LYS A 138 0.00 -5.91 -11.79
CA LYS A 138 -0.52 -7.04 -12.56
C LYS A 138 -1.99 -6.87 -12.95
N VAL A 139 -2.79 -6.40 -12.02
CA VAL A 139 -4.21 -6.09 -12.25
C VAL A 139 -4.36 -4.91 -13.20
N SER A 140 -3.57 -3.86 -13.03
CA SER A 140 -3.59 -2.70 -13.93
C SER A 140 -3.21 -3.08 -15.36
N ASP A 141 -2.22 -3.96 -15.54
CA ASP A 141 -1.81 -4.48 -16.84
C ASP A 141 -2.91 -5.35 -17.48
N TYR A 142 -3.57 -6.18 -16.67
CA TYR A 142 -4.70 -6.98 -17.12
C TYR A 142 -5.86 -6.11 -17.60
N LEU A 143 -6.24 -5.12 -16.81
CA LEU A 143 -7.31 -4.18 -17.16
C LEU A 143 -6.97 -3.41 -18.44
N TYR A 144 -5.74 -2.94 -18.57
CA TYR A 144 -5.28 -2.21 -19.77
C TYR A 144 -5.34 -3.07 -21.03
N LYS A 145 -4.87 -4.32 -20.96
CA LYS A 145 -4.87 -5.25 -22.10
C LYS A 145 -6.27 -5.66 -22.54
N ASN A 146 -7.24 -5.67 -21.61
CA ASN A 146 -8.61 -6.12 -21.86
C ASN A 146 -9.60 -4.95 -22.03
N ALA A 147 -9.17 -3.71 -21.79
CA ALA A 147 -10.02 -2.54 -22.01
C ALA A 147 -10.33 -2.35 -23.49
N LYS A 148 -11.61 -2.36 -23.83
CA LYS A 148 -12.08 -1.90 -25.14
C LYS A 148 -12.11 -0.38 -25.10
N ILE A 149 -11.06 0.25 -25.58
CA ILE A 149 -11.01 1.70 -25.75
C ILE A 149 -11.81 2.01 -27.05
N SER A 150 -13.05 2.41 -26.87
CA SER A 150 -13.91 2.95 -27.93
C SER A 150 -13.75 4.47 -28.01
#